data_b82d01264d33e70689ce57d6e06b762d
#
_entry.id   b82d01264d33e70689ce57d6e06b762d
#
_cell.length_a   1.000
_cell.length_b   1.000
_cell.length_c   1.000
_cell.angle_alpha   90.00
_cell.angle_beta   90.00
_cell.angle_gamma   90.00
#
_symmetry.space_group_name_H-M   'P 1'
#
loop_
_entity.id
_entity.type
_entity.pdbx_description
1 polymer ?
#
loop_
_entity_poly.entity_id
_entity_poly.type
_entity_poly.pdbx_seq_one_letter_code
_entity_poly.pdbx_strand_id
1 'polypeptide(L)'
;VLDEPGIAALIFGPLADADVNVDMIVQNASAGGGATDMTFTVPQEDLGRAIKILEESRSKICYENLLSDNEVVKVSVIGVGMRSHSGVAIRMFEALAEKGINIQVISTSEIKVSVLIAEVYTELAVRTLHSKYGLD
;
A
#
# COMPACT_ATOMS: atom_id res chain seq x y z
N VAL A 1 -0.58 2.97 -16.14
CA VAL A 1 -0.81 4.39 -16.45
C VAL A 1 0.42 5.00 -17.09
N LEU A 2 0.25 6.10 -17.78
CA LEU A 2 1.36 6.83 -18.37
C LEU A 2 2.16 7.54 -17.28
N ASP A 3 3.49 7.52 -17.42
CA ASP A 3 4.37 8.20 -16.48
C ASP A 3 4.61 9.63 -16.97
N GLU A 4 3.69 10.52 -16.61
CA GLU A 4 3.75 11.92 -17.03
C GLU A 4 3.26 12.83 -15.92
N PRO A 5 3.65 14.12 -15.95
CA PRO A 5 3.19 15.08 -14.93
C PRO A 5 1.67 15.14 -14.86
N GLY A 6 1.15 15.21 -13.65
CA GLY A 6 -0.28 15.34 -13.41
C GLY A 6 -1.07 14.05 -13.39
N ILE A 7 -0.47 12.90 -13.68
CA ILE A 7 -1.20 11.63 -13.70
C ILE A 7 -1.78 11.29 -12.31
N ALA A 8 -1.05 11.58 -11.25
CA ALA A 8 -1.54 11.34 -9.90
C ALA A 8 -2.80 12.17 -9.61
N ALA A 9 -2.82 13.43 -10.04
CA ALA A 9 -3.99 14.29 -9.84
C ALA A 9 -5.21 13.76 -10.61
N LEU A 10 -5.01 13.22 -11.80
CA LEU A 10 -6.09 12.65 -12.60
C LEU A 10 -6.67 11.39 -11.95
N ILE A 11 -5.85 10.62 -11.26
CA ILE A 11 -6.29 9.40 -10.58
C ILE A 11 -6.96 9.73 -9.25
N PHE A 12 -6.31 10.52 -8.41
CA PHE A 12 -6.74 10.73 -7.03
C PHE A 12 -7.73 11.88 -6.85
N GLY A 13 -7.78 12.83 -7.79
CA GLY A 13 -8.73 13.93 -7.74
C GLY A 13 -10.18 13.47 -7.67
N PRO A 14 -10.63 12.63 -8.63
CA PRO A 14 -12.00 12.12 -8.60
C PRO A 14 -12.31 11.29 -7.34
N LEU A 15 -11.34 10.53 -6.83
CA LEU A 15 -11.52 9.76 -5.60
C LEU A 15 -11.70 10.69 -4.40
N ALA A 16 -10.90 11.75 -4.31
CA ALA A 16 -11.02 12.73 -3.24
C ALA A 16 -12.35 13.47 -3.31
N ASP A 17 -12.81 13.82 -4.51
CA ASP A 17 -14.10 14.49 -4.71
C ASP A 17 -15.27 13.63 -4.22
N ALA A 18 -15.11 12.31 -4.23
CA ALA A 18 -16.12 11.36 -3.76
C ALA A 18 -15.89 10.92 -2.31
N ASP A 19 -15.00 11.60 -1.57
CA ASP A 19 -14.63 11.29 -0.19
C ASP A 19 -14.07 9.88 -0.01
N VAL A 20 -13.37 9.35 -1.01
CA VAL A 20 -12.65 8.09 -0.88
C VAL A 20 -11.26 8.38 -0.35
N ASN A 21 -10.95 7.87 0.84
CA ASN A 21 -9.64 8.06 1.45
C ASN A 21 -8.63 7.09 0.86
N VAL A 22 -7.57 7.63 0.26
CA VAL A 22 -6.46 6.85 -0.25
C VAL A 22 -5.34 6.90 0.78
N ASP A 23 -4.82 5.74 1.18
CA ASP A 23 -3.84 5.66 2.27
C ASP A 23 -2.42 5.45 1.74
N MET A 24 -2.10 4.21 1.36
CA MET A 24 -0.76 3.93 0.82
C MET A 24 -0.77 4.13 -0.69
N ILE A 25 0.24 4.83 -1.20
CA ILE A 25 0.39 5.06 -2.65
C ILE A 25 1.81 4.65 -3.02
N VAL A 26 1.94 3.73 -3.97
CA VAL A 26 3.23 3.30 -4.48
C VAL A 26 3.20 3.37 -6.00
N GLN A 27 4.17 4.07 -6.56
CA GLN A 27 4.33 4.20 -8.01
C GLN A 27 5.68 3.61 -8.41
N ASN A 28 5.66 2.69 -9.35
CA ASN A 28 6.89 2.10 -9.87
C ASN A 28 7.38 2.91 -11.05
N ALA A 29 8.67 3.26 -11.04
CA ALA A 29 9.27 3.96 -12.17
C ALA A 29 9.33 3.03 -13.38
N SER A 30 8.98 3.58 -14.55
CA SER A 30 9.08 2.85 -15.80
C SER A 30 10.53 2.79 -16.29
N ALA A 31 10.99 1.59 -16.61
CA ALA A 31 12.38 1.35 -17.02
C ALA A 31 12.63 1.63 -18.49
N GLY A 32 12.07 2.68 -19.07
CA GLY A 32 12.34 3.07 -20.44
C GLY A 32 11.11 3.16 -21.32
N GLY A 33 9.95 3.17 -20.75
CA GLY A 33 8.72 3.42 -21.48
C GLY A 33 7.92 4.50 -20.82
N GLY A 34 6.93 5.03 -21.42
CA GLY A 34 6.05 6.05 -20.87
C GLY A 34 4.95 5.51 -19.98
N ALA A 35 5.08 4.29 -19.44
CA ALA A 35 4.06 3.66 -18.62
C ALA A 35 4.61 3.24 -17.27
N THR A 36 3.78 3.30 -16.24
CA THR A 36 4.15 2.91 -14.88
C THR A 36 2.96 2.26 -14.20
N ASP A 37 3.24 1.48 -13.15
CA ASP A 37 2.19 0.91 -12.30
C ASP A 37 1.98 1.81 -11.10
N MET A 38 0.72 2.02 -10.74
CA MET A 38 0.38 2.75 -9.54
C MET A 38 -0.53 1.89 -8.67
N THR A 39 -0.09 1.67 -7.43
CA THR A 39 -0.81 0.86 -6.45
C THR A 39 -1.19 1.73 -5.27
N PHE A 40 -2.42 1.62 -4.80
CA PHE A 40 -2.84 2.36 -3.62
C PHE A 40 -3.93 1.59 -2.86
N THR A 41 -4.13 1.97 -1.61
CA THR A 41 -5.12 1.34 -0.76
C THR A 41 -6.26 2.28 -0.43
N VAL A 42 -7.45 1.71 -0.32
CA VAL A 42 -8.65 2.42 0.13
C VAL A 42 -9.34 1.57 1.20
N PRO A 43 -10.19 2.15 2.07
CA PRO A 43 -10.98 1.34 2.98
C PRO A 43 -11.80 0.30 2.22
N GLN A 44 -11.94 -0.89 2.80
CA GLN A 44 -12.63 -1.98 2.13
C GLN A 44 -14.06 -1.62 1.72
N GLU A 45 -14.76 -0.86 2.54
CA GLU A 45 -16.12 -0.41 2.24
C GLU A 45 -16.19 0.53 1.05
N ASP A 46 -15.09 1.18 0.68
CA ASP A 46 -15.03 2.11 -0.44
C ASP A 46 -14.48 1.49 -1.73
N LEU A 47 -14.05 0.23 -1.67
CA LEU A 47 -13.40 -0.40 -2.83
C LEU A 47 -14.29 -0.42 -4.07
N GLY A 48 -15.55 -0.82 -3.94
CA GLY A 48 -16.48 -0.86 -5.08
C GLY A 48 -16.70 0.52 -5.68
N ARG A 49 -16.85 1.53 -4.84
CA ARG A 49 -17.02 2.92 -5.29
C ARG A 49 -15.77 3.45 -5.98
N ALA A 50 -14.59 3.13 -5.43
CA ALA A 50 -13.32 3.53 -6.03
C ALA A 50 -13.14 2.91 -7.42
N ILE A 51 -13.43 1.64 -7.57
CA ILE A 51 -13.35 0.94 -8.86
C ILE A 51 -14.27 1.61 -9.88
N LYS A 52 -15.50 1.91 -9.51
CA LYS A 52 -16.46 2.56 -10.40
C LYS A 52 -15.97 3.93 -10.86
N ILE A 53 -15.43 4.72 -9.95
CA ILE A 53 -14.90 6.05 -10.26
C ILE A 53 -13.74 5.94 -11.25
N LEU A 54 -12.83 5.00 -11.03
CA LEU A 54 -11.69 4.79 -11.91
C LEU A 54 -12.11 4.29 -13.28
N GLU A 55 -13.10 3.42 -13.36
CA GLU A 55 -13.63 2.96 -14.65
C GLU A 55 -14.27 4.11 -15.43
N GLU A 56 -15.02 4.99 -14.77
CA GLU A 56 -15.61 6.16 -15.39
C GLU A 56 -14.56 7.15 -15.88
N SER A 57 -13.39 7.18 -15.24
CA SER A 57 -12.30 8.09 -15.58
C SER A 57 -11.27 7.46 -16.53
N ARG A 58 -11.51 6.26 -17.03
CA ARG A 58 -10.53 5.52 -17.84
C ARG A 58 -10.06 6.29 -19.06
N SER A 59 -10.95 7.00 -19.72
CA SER A 59 -10.58 7.79 -20.90
C SER A 59 -9.62 8.93 -20.60
N LYS A 60 -9.64 9.45 -19.39
CA LYS A 60 -8.72 10.51 -18.94
C LYS A 60 -7.41 9.96 -18.42
N ILE A 61 -7.48 8.87 -17.67
CA ILE A 61 -6.31 8.24 -17.02
C ILE A 61 -5.55 7.36 -18.02
N CYS A 62 -6.26 6.72 -18.94
CA CYS A 62 -5.68 5.86 -19.99
C CYS A 62 -4.89 4.67 -19.43
N TYR A 63 -5.41 4.01 -18.39
CA TYR A 63 -4.79 2.79 -17.88
C TYR A 63 -5.22 1.58 -18.74
N GLU A 64 -4.33 0.58 -18.81
CA GLU A 64 -4.62 -0.66 -19.52
C GLU A 64 -5.44 -1.62 -18.68
N ASN A 65 -5.02 -1.83 -17.44
CA ASN A 65 -5.65 -2.77 -16.53
C ASN A 65 -5.92 -2.13 -15.18
N LEU A 66 -7.07 -2.45 -14.61
CA LEU A 66 -7.41 -2.11 -13.24
C LEU A 66 -7.55 -3.41 -12.45
N LEU A 67 -6.63 -3.61 -11.52
CA LEU A 67 -6.62 -4.81 -10.67
C LEU A 67 -6.99 -4.41 -9.25
N SER A 68 -7.77 -5.25 -8.58
CA SER A 68 -8.16 -4.99 -7.20
C SER A 68 -8.05 -6.25 -6.35
N ASP A 69 -7.80 -6.05 -5.06
CA ASP A 69 -7.73 -7.14 -4.09
C ASP A 69 -8.37 -6.66 -2.79
N ASN A 70 -9.41 -7.34 -2.34
CA ASN A 70 -10.10 -7.02 -1.10
C ASN A 70 -9.71 -7.93 0.07
N GLU A 71 -8.71 -8.78 -0.13
CA GLU A 71 -8.23 -9.74 0.86
C GLU A 71 -6.85 -9.40 1.40
N VAL A 72 -6.53 -8.10 1.46
CA VAL A 72 -5.27 -7.61 2.01
C VAL A 72 -5.51 -6.74 3.23
N VAL A 73 -4.51 -6.66 4.09
CA VAL A 73 -4.55 -5.82 5.28
C VAL A 73 -3.22 -5.08 5.39
N LYS A 74 -3.28 -3.87 5.93
CA LYS A 74 -2.08 -3.08 6.21
C LYS A 74 -1.66 -3.30 7.66
N VAL A 75 -0.41 -3.69 7.86
CA VAL A 75 0.18 -3.82 9.19
C VAL A 75 1.32 -2.81 9.31
N SER A 76 1.33 -2.04 10.38
CA SER A 76 2.31 -0.98 10.57
C SER A 76 3.03 -1.12 11.90
N VAL A 77 4.32 -0.82 11.89
CA VAL A 77 5.11 -0.61 13.11
C VAL A 77 5.38 0.88 13.20
N ILE A 78 4.94 1.48 14.31
CA ILE A 78 5.06 2.91 14.54
C ILE A 78 6.01 3.12 15.71
N GLY A 79 7.01 4.00 15.53
CA GLY A 79 7.94 4.33 16.58
C GLY A 79 8.40 5.77 16.48
N VAL A 80 8.16 6.53 17.53
CA VAL A 80 8.65 7.91 17.64
C VAL A 80 10.07 7.86 18.18
N GLY A 81 10.98 8.57 17.50
CA GLY A 81 12.37 8.60 17.93
C GLY A 81 13.16 7.35 17.64
N MET A 82 12.78 6.59 16.63
CA MET A 82 13.54 5.43 16.19
C MET A 82 14.94 5.86 15.75
N ARG A 83 15.96 5.26 16.37
CA ARG A 83 17.34 5.58 16.03
C ARG A 83 17.77 5.00 14.70
N SER A 84 17.24 3.85 14.36
CA SER A 84 17.59 3.16 13.13
C SER A 84 16.33 2.67 12.45
N HIS A 85 15.86 3.43 11.48
CA HIS A 85 14.70 3.09 10.69
C HIS A 85 14.92 1.79 9.90
N SER A 86 16.12 1.64 9.32
CA SER A 86 16.44 0.43 8.57
C SER A 86 16.49 -0.81 9.46
N GLY A 87 16.98 -0.67 10.71
CA GLY A 87 16.99 -1.79 11.65
C GLY A 87 15.58 -2.23 12.05
N VAL A 88 14.67 -1.28 12.23
CA VAL A 88 13.27 -1.57 12.54
C VAL A 88 12.60 -2.29 11.37
N ALA A 89 12.80 -1.81 10.15
CA ALA A 89 12.23 -2.40 8.95
C ALA A 89 12.73 -3.84 8.73
N ILE A 90 14.05 -4.07 8.89
CA ILE A 90 14.64 -5.39 8.71
C ILE A 90 14.06 -6.39 9.71
N ARG A 91 13.88 -6.00 10.97
CA ARG A 91 13.26 -6.87 11.96
C ARG A 91 11.85 -7.28 11.57
N MET A 92 11.08 -6.33 11.04
CA MET A 92 9.73 -6.61 10.58
C MET A 92 9.75 -7.62 9.44
N PHE A 93 10.61 -7.41 8.45
CA PHE A 93 10.70 -8.29 7.29
C PHE A 93 11.16 -9.69 7.66
N GLU A 94 12.17 -9.79 8.52
CA GLU A 94 12.66 -11.10 9.00
C GLU A 94 11.59 -11.85 9.78
N ALA A 95 10.89 -11.16 10.67
CA ALA A 95 9.86 -11.79 11.49
C ALA A 95 8.72 -12.35 10.64
N LEU A 96 8.27 -11.60 9.64
CA LEU A 96 7.21 -12.05 8.74
C LEU A 96 7.68 -13.19 7.85
N ALA A 97 8.91 -13.12 7.35
CA ALA A 97 9.49 -14.18 6.52
C ALA A 97 9.62 -15.50 7.29
N GLU A 98 10.01 -15.47 8.56
CA GLU A 98 10.09 -16.65 9.40
C GLU A 98 8.76 -17.39 9.52
N LYS A 99 7.66 -16.67 9.44
CA LYS A 99 6.30 -17.23 9.52
C LYS A 99 5.69 -17.51 8.15
N GLY A 100 6.46 -17.35 7.08
CA GLY A 100 5.98 -17.62 5.73
C GLY A 100 4.97 -16.60 5.22
N ILE A 101 4.96 -15.40 5.79
CA ILE A 101 4.04 -14.33 5.39
C ILE A 101 4.70 -13.51 4.28
N ASN A 102 4.09 -13.51 3.10
CA ASN A 102 4.59 -12.73 1.98
C ASN A 102 4.15 -11.27 2.08
N ILE A 103 5.09 -10.36 1.86
CA ILE A 103 4.83 -8.92 1.84
C ILE A 103 4.54 -8.51 0.41
N GLN A 104 3.37 -7.93 0.17
CA GLN A 104 2.97 -7.52 -1.17
C GLN A 104 3.41 -6.10 -1.51
N VAL A 105 3.31 -5.19 -0.53
CA VAL A 105 3.68 -3.79 -0.70
C VAL A 105 4.35 -3.30 0.58
N ILE A 106 5.35 -2.45 0.44
CA ILE A 106 6.08 -1.84 1.56
C ILE A 106 6.02 -0.32 1.42
N SER A 107 5.75 0.37 2.52
CA SER A 107 5.81 1.81 2.58
C SER A 107 6.44 2.24 3.89
N THR A 108 7.35 3.21 3.85
CA THR A 108 8.05 3.68 5.04
C THR A 108 7.98 5.20 5.16
N SER A 109 8.00 5.68 6.39
CA SER A 109 8.14 7.09 6.70
C SER A 109 9.11 7.23 7.88
N GLU A 110 9.35 8.44 8.37
CA GLU A 110 10.29 8.66 9.48
C GLU A 110 9.91 7.93 10.77
N ILE A 111 8.60 7.69 10.96
CA ILE A 111 8.08 7.10 12.20
C ILE A 111 7.34 5.79 12.00
N LYS A 112 7.20 5.34 10.76
CA LYS A 112 6.32 4.21 10.46
C LYS A 112 6.83 3.36 9.32
N VAL A 113 6.75 2.04 9.49
CA VAL A 113 6.96 1.05 8.43
C VAL A 113 5.63 0.31 8.26
N SER A 114 5.08 0.31 7.05
CA SER A 114 3.82 -0.35 6.76
C SER A 114 4.00 -1.37 5.65
N VAL A 115 3.30 -2.50 5.77
CA VAL A 115 3.30 -3.55 4.75
C VAL A 115 1.87 -3.96 4.46
N LEU A 116 1.62 -4.40 3.22
CA LEU A 116 0.38 -5.08 2.86
C LEU A 116 0.65 -6.57 2.80
N ILE A 117 -0.19 -7.33 3.46
CA ILE A 117 -0.13 -8.78 3.50
C ILE A 117 -1.53 -9.34 3.23
N ALA A 118 -1.61 -10.63 2.92
CA ALA A 118 -2.90 -11.28 2.78
C ALA A 118 -3.66 -11.23 4.11
N GLU A 119 -4.95 -10.90 4.06
CA GLU A 119 -5.80 -10.71 5.24
C GLU A 119 -5.81 -11.94 6.16
N VAL A 120 -5.69 -13.13 5.61
CA VAL A 120 -5.68 -14.38 6.37
C VAL A 120 -4.56 -14.44 7.41
N TYR A 121 -3.50 -13.66 7.22
CA TYR A 121 -2.34 -13.63 8.12
C TYR A 121 -2.37 -12.51 9.15
N THR A 122 -3.46 -11.75 9.25
CA THR A 122 -3.54 -10.57 10.13
C THR A 122 -3.16 -10.89 11.57
N GLU A 123 -3.82 -11.87 12.18
CA GLU A 123 -3.58 -12.22 13.57
C GLU A 123 -2.17 -12.73 13.81
N LEU A 124 -1.70 -13.60 12.92
CA LEU A 124 -0.34 -14.14 13.02
C LEU A 124 0.71 -13.04 12.91
N ALA A 125 0.54 -12.10 11.97
CA ALA A 125 1.48 -11.01 11.77
C ALA A 125 1.53 -10.10 13.00
N VAL A 126 0.39 -9.68 13.52
CA VAL A 126 0.34 -8.80 14.68
C VAL A 126 1.00 -9.46 15.89
N ARG A 127 0.69 -10.72 16.16
CA ARG A 127 1.27 -11.46 17.28
C ARG A 127 2.77 -11.64 17.12
N THR A 128 3.22 -11.99 15.91
CA THR A 128 4.64 -12.19 15.61
C THR A 128 5.44 -10.90 15.82
N LEU A 129 4.92 -9.77 15.34
CA LEU A 129 5.60 -8.49 15.48
C LEU A 129 5.60 -8.00 16.93
N HIS A 130 4.53 -8.23 17.68
CA HIS A 130 4.51 -7.92 19.11
C HIS A 130 5.66 -8.63 19.83
N SER A 131 5.83 -9.93 19.59
CA SER A 131 6.91 -10.69 20.21
C SER A 131 8.28 -10.20 19.76
N LYS A 132 8.45 -9.93 18.47
CA LYS A 132 9.74 -9.52 17.91
C LYS A 132 10.21 -8.17 18.48
N TYR A 133 9.29 -7.26 18.75
CA TYR A 133 9.62 -5.94 19.29
C TYR A 133 9.47 -5.87 20.83
N GLY A 134 9.21 -7.00 21.47
CA GLY A 134 9.14 -7.06 22.93
C GLY A 134 7.92 -6.38 23.53
N LEU A 135 6.82 -6.35 22.82
CA LEU A 135 5.59 -5.70 23.27
C LEU A 135 4.63 -6.66 23.99
N ASP A 136 5.00 -7.91 24.10
CA ASP A 136 4.15 -8.92 24.79
C ASP A 136 4.04 -8.67 26.28
#